data_5e3deba0a5ec32b321dbaa5d68d3c3e1
#
_entry.id   5e3deba0a5ec32b321dbaa5d68d3c3e1
#
_cell.length_a   1.000
_cell.length_b   1.000
_cell.length_c   1.000
_cell.angle_alpha   90.00
_cell.angle_beta   90.00
_cell.angle_gamma   90.00
#
_symmetry.space_group_name_H-M   'P 1'
#
loop_
_entity.id
_entity.type
_entity.pdbx_description
1 polymer ?
#
loop_
_entity_poly.entity_id
_entity_poly.type
_entity_poly.pdbx_seq_one_letter_code
_entity_poly.pdbx_strand_id
1 'polypeptide(L)'
;MAIKVLEIHHTGFRIDTEAQKMTALENFYTGVLGLERDPGRPTIPGIPGFWINVGEVGQIHLFGGAQPSPVAKGPGQDPTLPHVALAVADIIETRAELDRMGVPYWQIEGLTNPESLQVFLSDPCGNMIELHQIDKCNCRASNRVKA
;
A
#
# COMPACT_ATOMS: atom_id res chain seq x y z
N MET A 1 -1.90 15.48 -20.23
CA MET A 1 -1.22 14.46 -19.44
C MET A 1 -2.21 13.43 -18.94
N ALA A 2 -1.93 12.15 -19.19
CA ALA A 2 -2.86 11.08 -18.86
C ALA A 2 -2.78 10.62 -17.40
N ILE A 3 -1.66 10.86 -16.69
CA ILE A 3 -1.55 10.51 -15.29
C ILE A 3 -2.25 11.55 -14.43
N LYS A 4 -3.24 11.09 -13.66
CA LYS A 4 -4.03 11.91 -12.78
C LYS A 4 -3.95 11.37 -11.37
N VAL A 5 -3.07 11.96 -10.58
CA VAL A 5 -2.99 11.65 -9.14
C VAL A 5 -4.07 12.44 -8.43
N LEU A 6 -4.88 11.75 -7.63
CA LEU A 6 -6.04 12.33 -6.95
C LEU A 6 -5.81 12.58 -5.46
N GLU A 7 -5.10 11.68 -4.78
CA GLU A 7 -4.89 11.77 -3.34
C GLU A 7 -3.74 10.89 -2.87
N ILE A 8 -3.21 11.21 -1.70
CA ILE A 8 -2.35 10.28 -0.96
C ILE A 8 -3.27 9.29 -0.27
N HIS A 9 -3.06 7.99 -0.55
CA HIS A 9 -3.87 6.93 0.04
C HIS A 9 -3.28 6.38 1.32
N HIS A 10 -2.03 5.95 1.28
CA HIS A 10 -1.35 5.44 2.47
C HIS A 10 0.15 5.66 2.41
N THR A 11 0.77 5.53 3.56
CA THR A 11 2.22 5.35 3.69
C THR A 11 2.48 3.99 4.32
N GLY A 12 3.56 3.33 3.93
CA GLY A 12 3.94 2.02 4.42
C GLY A 12 5.20 2.05 5.27
N PHE A 13 5.19 1.32 6.38
CA PHE A 13 6.33 1.15 7.26
C PHE A 13 6.59 -0.33 7.55
N ARG A 14 7.87 -0.68 7.72
CA ARG A 14 8.25 -1.99 8.23
C ARG A 14 8.11 -2.03 9.74
N ILE A 15 7.66 -3.18 10.26
CA ILE A 15 7.49 -3.40 11.70
C ILE A 15 8.18 -4.69 12.14
N ASP A 16 8.49 -4.75 13.43
CA ASP A 16 8.96 -5.95 14.09
C ASP A 16 7.75 -6.86 14.44
N THR A 17 7.88 -8.15 14.20
CA THR A 17 6.79 -9.11 14.37
C THR A 17 6.85 -9.90 15.68
N GLU A 18 7.76 -9.57 16.59
CA GLU A 18 7.66 -10.10 17.96
C GLU A 18 6.31 -9.71 18.57
N ALA A 19 5.62 -10.68 19.18
CA ALA A 19 4.27 -10.50 19.68
C ALA A 19 4.13 -9.29 20.63
N GLN A 20 5.12 -9.08 21.50
CA GLN A 20 5.11 -7.95 22.44
C GLN A 20 5.24 -6.61 21.71
N LYS A 21 6.07 -6.53 20.68
CA LYS A 21 6.24 -5.32 19.90
C LYS A 21 5.03 -5.03 19.03
N MET A 22 4.40 -6.06 18.48
CA MET A 22 3.15 -5.88 17.70
C MET A 22 2.03 -5.33 18.58
N THR A 23 1.88 -5.84 19.79
CA THR A 23 0.90 -5.34 20.76
C THR A 23 1.20 -3.90 21.16
N ALA A 24 2.45 -3.57 21.46
CA ALA A 24 2.87 -2.21 21.80
C ALA A 24 2.65 -1.25 20.65
N LEU A 25 2.90 -1.69 19.43
CA LEU A 25 2.70 -0.91 18.22
C LEU A 25 1.22 -0.60 17.99
N GLU A 26 0.35 -1.59 18.10
CA GLU A 26 -1.10 -1.39 18.00
C GLU A 26 -1.58 -0.42 19.07
N ASN A 27 -1.14 -0.60 20.31
CA ASN A 27 -1.49 0.30 21.42
C ASN A 27 -0.99 1.73 21.19
N PHE A 28 0.15 1.91 20.55
CA PHE A 28 0.65 3.23 20.20
C PHE A 28 -0.29 3.93 19.22
N TYR A 29 -0.62 3.28 18.12
CA TYR A 29 -1.48 3.91 17.10
C TYR A 29 -2.92 4.11 17.58
N THR A 30 -3.47 3.14 18.29
CA THR A 30 -4.88 3.21 18.74
C THR A 30 -5.04 3.91 20.08
N GLY A 31 -4.16 3.65 21.04
CA GLY A 31 -4.26 4.19 22.40
C GLY A 31 -3.61 5.57 22.56
N VAL A 32 -2.41 5.76 22.02
CA VAL A 32 -1.69 7.04 22.14
C VAL A 32 -2.19 8.04 21.12
N LEU A 33 -2.27 7.63 19.85
CA LEU A 33 -2.70 8.54 18.76
C LEU A 33 -4.21 8.57 18.55
N GLY A 34 -4.97 7.66 19.16
CA GLY A 34 -6.41 7.62 19.03
C GLY A 34 -6.92 7.25 17.63
N LEU A 35 -6.09 6.58 16.83
CA LEU A 35 -6.46 6.15 15.50
C LEU A 35 -7.17 4.80 15.53
N GLU A 36 -7.86 4.46 14.46
CA GLU A 36 -8.58 3.20 14.36
C GLU A 36 -7.86 2.22 13.45
N ARG A 37 -7.78 0.98 13.92
CA ARG A 37 -7.37 -0.14 13.07
C ARG A 37 -8.49 -0.47 12.08
N ASP A 38 -8.15 -0.61 10.82
CA ASP A 38 -9.10 -1.04 9.80
C ASP A 38 -9.34 -2.56 9.93
N PRO A 39 -10.59 -2.99 10.23
CA PRO A 39 -10.88 -4.42 10.37
C PRO A 39 -10.89 -5.18 9.04
N GLY A 40 -10.84 -4.47 7.92
CA GLY A 40 -10.94 -5.08 6.60
C GLY A 40 -9.63 -5.45 5.94
N ARG A 41 -8.52 -5.35 6.67
CA ARG A 41 -7.25 -5.84 6.13
C ARG A 41 -7.35 -7.35 5.91
N PRO A 42 -7.15 -7.84 4.68
CA PRO A 42 -7.12 -9.28 4.44
C PRO A 42 -5.93 -9.92 5.14
N THR A 43 -6.02 -11.21 5.41
CA THR A 43 -4.85 -11.98 5.82
C THR A 43 -3.95 -12.13 4.60
N ILE A 44 -2.73 -11.61 4.69
CA ILE A 44 -1.74 -11.74 3.62
C ILE A 44 -0.69 -12.72 4.10
N PRO A 45 -0.60 -13.93 3.51
CA PRO A 45 0.35 -14.95 3.97
C PRO A 45 1.78 -14.44 3.98
N GLY A 46 2.45 -14.60 5.12
CA GLY A 46 3.84 -14.17 5.31
C GLY A 46 4.04 -12.67 5.51
N ILE A 47 2.96 -11.89 5.54
CA ILE A 47 3.02 -10.42 5.75
C ILE A 47 2.03 -10.03 6.85
N PRO A 48 2.36 -10.33 8.11
CA PRO A 48 1.53 -9.87 9.24
C PRO A 48 1.62 -8.36 9.38
N GLY A 49 0.60 -7.75 9.95
CA GLY A 49 0.60 -6.30 10.20
C GLY A 49 -0.79 -5.73 10.37
N PHE A 50 -0.86 -4.42 10.28
CA PHE A 50 -2.07 -3.64 10.52
C PHE A 50 -2.27 -2.58 9.45
N TRP A 51 -3.52 -2.28 9.17
CA TRP A 51 -3.91 -1.06 8.48
C TRP A 51 -4.55 -0.12 9.50
N ILE A 52 -4.03 1.09 9.61
CA ILE A 52 -4.48 2.10 10.55
C ILE A 52 -5.13 3.23 9.75
N ASN A 53 -6.37 3.57 10.10
CA ASN A 53 -7.11 4.65 9.43
C ASN A 53 -6.67 6.01 9.95
N VAL A 54 -6.44 6.95 9.06
CA VAL A 54 -6.08 8.33 9.36
C VAL A 54 -7.00 9.27 8.60
N GLY A 55 -7.81 10.06 9.30
CA GLY A 55 -8.79 10.91 8.66
C GLY A 55 -9.81 10.13 7.83
N GLU A 56 -10.33 10.74 6.78
CA GLU A 56 -11.39 10.14 5.97
C GLU A 56 -10.87 9.21 4.87
N VAL A 57 -9.68 9.45 4.36
CA VAL A 57 -9.14 8.68 3.22
C VAL A 57 -7.79 8.06 3.47
N GLY A 58 -6.97 8.62 4.36
CA GLY A 58 -5.60 8.17 4.56
C GLY A 58 -5.48 6.91 5.39
N GLN A 59 -4.37 6.17 5.18
CA GLN A 59 -4.00 5.02 6.01
C GLN A 59 -2.50 4.97 6.24
N ILE A 60 -2.12 4.30 7.32
CA ILE A 60 -0.76 3.83 7.54
C ILE A 60 -0.81 2.30 7.43
N HIS A 61 -0.01 1.73 6.55
CA HIS A 61 0.14 0.29 6.40
C HIS A 61 1.40 -0.17 7.09
N LEU A 62 1.27 -1.09 8.03
CA LEU A 62 2.37 -1.63 8.81
C LEU A 62 2.63 -3.06 8.34
N PHE A 63 3.84 -3.31 7.85
CA PHE A 63 4.22 -4.57 7.23
C PHE A 63 5.27 -5.29 8.04
N GLY A 64 4.96 -6.47 8.50
CA GLY A 64 5.89 -7.36 9.17
C GLY A 64 6.32 -8.54 8.30
N GLY A 65 7.04 -9.46 8.91
CA GLY A 65 7.50 -10.67 8.26
C GLY A 65 8.90 -10.56 7.67
N ALA A 66 9.32 -11.64 7.03
CA ALA A 66 10.66 -11.74 6.44
C ALA A 66 10.88 -10.77 5.28
N GLN A 67 12.13 -10.44 5.03
CA GLN A 67 12.57 -9.75 3.82
C GLN A 67 13.61 -10.59 3.08
N PRO A 68 13.50 -10.74 1.76
CA PRO A 68 12.38 -10.26 0.93
C PRO A 68 11.05 -10.92 1.33
N SER A 69 9.95 -10.20 1.12
CA SER A 69 8.63 -10.76 1.40
C SER A 69 8.25 -11.82 0.36
N PRO A 70 7.22 -12.67 0.65
CA PRO A 70 6.78 -13.68 -0.31
C PRO A 70 6.30 -13.15 -1.65
N VAL A 71 5.97 -11.85 -1.72
CA VAL A 71 5.45 -11.21 -2.94
C VAL A 71 6.47 -10.32 -3.64
N ALA A 72 7.72 -10.31 -3.16
CA ALA A 72 8.79 -9.57 -3.82
C ALA A 72 9.03 -10.06 -5.25
N LYS A 73 9.25 -9.13 -6.18
CA LYS A 73 9.49 -9.43 -7.61
C LYS A 73 10.98 -9.46 -7.96
N GLY A 74 11.83 -9.00 -7.06
CA GLY A 74 13.28 -8.95 -7.25
C GLY A 74 13.92 -8.00 -6.24
N PRO A 75 15.25 -7.78 -6.31
CA PRO A 75 15.93 -6.86 -5.42
C PRO A 75 15.33 -5.46 -5.48
N GLY A 76 14.94 -4.91 -4.31
CA GLY A 76 14.32 -3.60 -4.22
C GLY A 76 12.86 -3.54 -4.71
N GLN A 77 12.31 -4.64 -5.23
CA GLN A 77 10.94 -4.71 -5.73
C GLN A 77 10.05 -5.49 -4.76
N ASP A 78 9.93 -4.96 -3.56
CA ASP A 78 9.16 -5.56 -2.47
C ASP A 78 8.14 -4.53 -1.96
N PRO A 79 6.83 -4.80 -2.06
CA PRO A 79 5.79 -3.85 -1.67
C PRO A 79 5.74 -3.61 -0.17
N THR A 80 6.44 -4.40 0.63
CA THR A 80 6.51 -4.20 2.08
C THR A 80 7.60 -3.22 2.51
N LEU A 81 8.44 -2.75 1.58
CA LEU A 81 9.42 -1.70 1.85
C LEU A 81 8.72 -0.35 2.06
N PRO A 82 9.36 0.59 2.78
CA PRO A 82 8.78 1.92 2.99
C PRO A 82 8.41 2.61 1.67
N HIS A 83 7.21 3.15 1.61
CA HIS A 83 6.71 3.82 0.41
C HIS A 83 5.54 4.74 0.73
N VAL A 84 5.20 5.59 -0.25
CA VAL A 84 3.96 6.36 -0.28
C VAL A 84 3.10 5.82 -1.41
N ALA A 85 1.82 5.61 -1.15
CA ALA A 85 0.85 5.19 -2.15
C ALA A 85 -0.07 6.34 -2.56
N LEU A 86 -0.19 6.52 -3.86
CA LEU A 86 -1.02 7.54 -4.49
C LEU A 86 -2.15 6.87 -5.26
N ALA A 87 -3.36 7.38 -5.10
CA ALA A 87 -4.51 6.94 -5.88
C ALA A 87 -4.55 7.71 -7.20
N VAL A 88 -4.74 6.99 -8.30
CA VAL A 88 -4.86 7.56 -9.64
C VAL A 88 -6.26 7.35 -10.19
N ALA A 89 -6.67 8.21 -11.12
CA ALA A 89 -8.00 8.15 -11.72
C ALA A 89 -8.20 6.88 -12.55
N ASP A 90 -7.16 6.47 -13.30
CA ASP A 90 -7.19 5.27 -14.15
C ASP A 90 -5.80 4.64 -14.19
N ILE A 91 -5.67 3.47 -13.60
CA ILE A 91 -4.38 2.77 -13.48
C ILE A 91 -3.92 2.20 -14.84
N ILE A 92 -4.84 1.85 -15.71
CA ILE A 92 -4.50 1.32 -17.04
C ILE A 92 -3.95 2.43 -17.92
N GLU A 93 -4.59 3.59 -17.94
CA GLU A 93 -4.07 4.77 -18.63
C GLU A 93 -2.74 5.22 -18.02
N THR A 94 -2.62 5.16 -16.71
CA THR A 94 -1.37 5.50 -16.02
C THR A 94 -0.21 4.62 -16.47
N ARG A 95 -0.41 3.30 -16.58
CA ARG A 95 0.62 2.39 -17.08
C ARG A 95 0.99 2.73 -18.53
N ALA A 96 -0.02 2.93 -19.36
CA ALA A 96 0.22 3.30 -20.76
C ALA A 96 1.04 4.59 -20.88
N GLU A 97 0.77 5.57 -20.04
CA GLU A 97 1.51 6.82 -20.02
C GLU A 97 2.94 6.63 -19.51
N LEU A 98 3.16 5.81 -18.49
CA LEU A 98 4.50 5.45 -18.02
C LEU A 98 5.30 4.76 -19.14
N ASP A 99 4.67 3.82 -19.85
CA ASP A 99 5.28 3.16 -21.01
C ASP A 99 5.64 4.16 -22.09
N ARG A 100 4.74 5.06 -22.42
CA ARG A 100 4.96 6.10 -23.44
C ARG A 100 6.12 7.04 -23.08
N MET A 101 6.26 7.36 -21.78
CA MET A 101 7.35 8.22 -21.29
C MET A 101 8.66 7.46 -21.04
N GLY A 102 8.67 6.14 -21.18
CA GLY A 102 9.83 5.32 -20.91
C GLY A 102 10.22 5.26 -19.44
N VAL A 103 9.26 5.44 -18.52
CA VAL A 103 9.48 5.37 -17.07
C VAL A 103 9.38 3.92 -16.63
N PRO A 104 10.45 3.33 -16.06
CA PRO A 104 10.39 1.95 -15.58
C PRO A 104 9.49 1.81 -14.35
N TYR A 105 8.76 0.73 -14.31
CA TYR A 105 7.93 0.35 -13.15
C TYR A 105 7.83 -1.17 -13.06
N TRP A 106 7.34 -1.64 -11.93
CA TRP A 106 6.95 -3.03 -11.74
C TRP A 106 5.56 -3.07 -11.10
N GLN A 107 4.93 -4.23 -11.08
CA GLN A 107 3.55 -4.34 -10.61
C GLN A 107 3.29 -5.63 -9.86
N ILE A 108 2.26 -5.59 -9.02
CA ILE A 108 1.70 -6.76 -8.35
C ILE A 108 0.20 -6.78 -8.64
N GLU A 109 -0.30 -7.97 -8.98
CA GLU A 109 -1.70 -8.21 -9.26
C GLU A 109 -2.30 -9.10 -8.18
N GLY A 110 -3.54 -8.82 -7.79
CA GLY A 110 -4.31 -9.69 -6.93
C GLY A 110 -3.87 -9.77 -5.46
N LEU A 111 -3.09 -8.82 -4.95
CA LEU A 111 -2.56 -8.91 -3.59
C LEU A 111 -3.64 -8.73 -2.52
N THR A 112 -4.47 -7.72 -2.64
CA THR A 112 -5.49 -7.38 -1.64
C THR A 112 -6.87 -7.89 -2.01
N ASN A 113 -7.12 -8.06 -3.29
CA ASN A 113 -8.31 -8.69 -3.85
C ASN A 113 -7.99 -9.15 -5.29
N PRO A 114 -8.80 -10.03 -5.91
CA PRO A 114 -8.49 -10.56 -7.25
C PRO A 114 -8.33 -9.52 -8.35
N GLU A 115 -8.95 -8.36 -8.20
CA GLU A 115 -8.90 -7.28 -9.19
C GLU A 115 -7.85 -6.21 -8.88
N SER A 116 -7.15 -6.32 -7.76
CA SER A 116 -6.18 -5.29 -7.38
C SER A 116 -4.98 -5.28 -8.32
N LEU A 117 -4.57 -4.08 -8.69
CA LEU A 117 -3.36 -3.83 -9.46
C LEU A 117 -2.61 -2.68 -8.80
N GLN A 118 -1.41 -2.98 -8.35
CA GLN A 118 -0.52 -2.01 -7.74
C GLN A 118 0.69 -1.84 -8.64
N VAL A 119 0.98 -0.61 -9.01
CA VAL A 119 2.12 -0.23 -9.85
C VAL A 119 3.13 0.49 -8.97
N PHE A 120 4.38 0.12 -9.08
CA PHE A 120 5.47 0.67 -8.26
C PHE A 120 6.55 1.25 -9.15
N LEU A 121 7.03 2.42 -8.76
CA LEU A 121 8.15 3.06 -9.43
C LEU A 121 9.01 3.79 -8.38
N SER A 122 10.18 4.22 -8.80
CA SER A 122 11.09 4.98 -7.94
C SER A 122 11.21 6.40 -8.45
N ASP A 123 11.28 7.35 -7.53
CA ASP A 123 11.67 8.71 -7.88
C ASP A 123 13.19 8.78 -8.19
N PRO A 124 13.73 9.90 -8.66
CA PRO A 124 15.15 10.02 -8.97
C PRO A 124 16.11 9.78 -7.79
N CYS A 125 15.61 9.87 -6.57
CA CYS A 125 16.39 9.59 -5.35
C CYS A 125 16.20 8.17 -4.81
N GLY A 126 15.44 7.34 -5.51
CA GLY A 126 15.22 5.95 -5.13
C GLY A 126 14.07 5.73 -4.14
N ASN A 127 13.25 6.75 -3.89
CA ASN A 127 12.07 6.57 -3.04
C ASN A 127 10.99 5.80 -3.80
N MET A 128 10.42 4.79 -3.15
CA MET A 128 9.39 3.97 -3.76
C MET A 128 8.03 4.66 -3.69
N ILE A 129 7.35 4.70 -4.81
CA ILE A 129 5.99 5.22 -4.95
C ILE A 129 5.11 4.09 -5.47
N GLU A 130 3.98 3.88 -4.81
CA GLU A 130 2.93 2.98 -5.28
C GLU A 130 1.83 3.79 -5.95
N LEU A 131 1.31 3.29 -7.06
CA LEU A 131 0.12 3.83 -7.71
C LEU A 131 -0.96 2.76 -7.74
N HIS A 132 -2.19 3.14 -7.43
CA HIS A 132 -3.32 2.22 -7.52
C HIS A 132 -4.58 2.96 -7.98
N GLN A 133 -5.54 2.19 -8.49
CA GLN A 133 -6.82 2.71 -8.95
C GLN A 133 -7.63 3.28 -7.79
N ILE A 134 -8.13 4.51 -7.93
CA ILE A 134 -9.10 5.05 -6.97
C ILE A 134 -10.33 4.11 -6.88
N ASP A 135 -10.88 3.98 -5.69
CA ASP A 135 -12.07 3.14 -5.41
C ASP A 135 -11.90 1.62 -5.63
N LYS A 136 -10.71 1.15 -5.99
CA LYS A 136 -10.43 -0.29 -6.18
C LYS A 136 -9.50 -0.87 -5.10
N CYS A 137 -9.01 -0.05 -4.20
CA CYS A 137 -8.28 -0.53 -3.04
C CYS A 137 -9.26 -1.06 -1.99
N ASN A 138 -8.93 -2.23 -1.43
CA ASN A 138 -9.70 -2.81 -0.33
C ASN A 138 -9.33 -2.20 1.03
N CYS A 139 -8.59 -1.13 1.01
CA CYS A 139 -7.85 -0.60 2.14
C CYS A 139 -8.69 0.17 3.14
N ARG A 140 -9.85 0.66 2.75
CA ARG A 140 -10.78 1.35 3.66
C ARG A 140 -12.19 0.86 3.44
N ALA A 141 -12.96 0.83 4.53
CA ALA A 141 -14.37 0.46 4.44
C ALA A 141 -15.15 1.33 3.44
N SER A 142 -14.81 2.63 3.35
CA SER A 142 -15.41 3.56 2.40
C SER A 142 -15.12 3.22 0.94
N ASN A 143 -14.02 2.53 0.67
CA ASN A 143 -13.64 2.13 -0.68
C ASN A 143 -14.08 0.71 -1.04
N ARG A 144 -14.43 -0.09 -0.01
CA ARG A 144 -14.73 -1.51 -0.21
C ARG A 144 -16.13 -1.80 -0.72
N VAL A 145 -17.05 -0.94 -0.52
CA VAL A 145 -18.48 -1.27 -0.65
C VAL A 145 -19.16 -0.42 -1.70
N LYS A 146 -18.50 -0.19 -2.79
CA LYS A 146 -19.24 0.23 -3.99
C LYS A 146 -19.46 -0.99 -4.86
N ALA A 147 -20.12 -1.96 -4.23
CA ALA A 147 -20.66 -3.07 -4.99
C ALA A 147 -21.74 -2.56 -5.91
#